data_d456001ee26b692f5cf08bb143f38d84
#
_entry.id   d456001ee26b692f5cf08bb143f38d84
#
_cell.length_a   1.000
_cell.length_b   1.000
_cell.length_c   1.000
_cell.angle_alpha   90.00
_cell.angle_beta   90.00
_cell.angle_gamma   90.00
#
_symmetry.space_group_name_H-M   'P 1'
#
loop_
_entity.id
_entity.type
_entity.pdbx_description
1 polymer ?
#
loop_
_entity_poly.entity_id
_entity_poly.type
_entity_poly.pdbx_seq_one_letter_code
_entity_poly.pdbx_strand_id
1 'polypeptide(L)'
;MFAVCIFAIAEDGSRVLVDHRASDALMHCLKNKREAERDYRDPEKRKKMYPGATVFTMTCDKVDAKIRIKEDGSWEILDILGRHEEAYREKKSWE
;
A
#
# COMPACT_ATOMS: atom_id res chain seq x y z
N MET A 1 -7.21 3.70 10.67
CA MET A 1 -6.67 2.55 9.94
C MET A 1 -5.51 2.98 9.06
N PHE A 2 -4.55 2.10 8.89
CA PHE A 2 -3.38 2.34 8.05
C PHE A 2 -3.35 1.31 6.94
N ALA A 3 -2.80 1.66 5.81
CA ALA A 3 -2.63 0.72 4.72
C ALA A 3 -1.35 0.98 3.95
N VAL A 4 -0.67 -0.08 3.57
CA VAL A 4 0.36 -0.01 2.56
C VAL A 4 -0.35 0.08 1.22
N CYS A 5 -0.15 1.18 0.53
CA CYS A 5 -0.68 1.39 -0.80
C CYS A 5 0.44 1.13 -1.81
N ILE A 6 0.22 0.22 -2.71
CA ILE A 6 1.20 -0.20 -3.71
C ILE A 6 0.79 0.36 -5.06
N PHE A 7 1.66 1.18 -5.61
CA PHE A 7 1.41 1.87 -6.88
C PHE A 7 2.34 1.36 -7.97
N ALA A 8 1.78 1.19 -9.15
CA ALA A 8 2.55 1.03 -10.37
C ALA A 8 2.71 2.39 -11.03
N ILE A 9 3.92 2.69 -11.48
CA ILE A 9 4.18 3.89 -12.25
C ILE A 9 4.16 3.49 -13.73
N ALA A 10 3.18 4.00 -14.45
CA ALA A 10 3.03 3.74 -15.87
C ALA A 10 4.07 4.51 -16.70
N GLU A 11 4.19 4.18 -17.98
CA GLU A 11 5.14 4.84 -18.88
C GLU A 11 4.93 6.34 -18.99
N ASP A 12 3.70 6.80 -18.84
CA ASP A 12 3.36 8.23 -18.89
C ASP A 12 3.60 8.95 -17.56
N GLY A 13 4.11 8.23 -16.54
CA GLY A 13 4.36 8.78 -15.22
C GLY A 13 3.18 8.75 -14.26
N SER A 14 2.01 8.29 -14.70
CA SER A 14 0.85 8.21 -13.82
C SER A 14 1.00 7.10 -12.78
N ARG A 15 0.42 7.32 -11.59
CA ARG A 15 0.37 6.32 -10.53
C ARG A 15 -0.95 5.59 -10.56
N VAL A 16 -0.89 4.28 -10.53
CA VAL A 16 -2.07 3.41 -10.47
C VAL A 16 -1.99 2.56 -9.20
N LEU A 17 -3.00 2.64 -8.36
CA LEU A 17 -3.09 1.79 -7.16
C LEU A 17 -3.40 0.37 -7.61
N VAL A 18 -2.47 -0.56 -7.39
CA VAL A 18 -2.61 -1.94 -7.82
C VAL A 18 -2.90 -2.91 -6.69
N ASP A 19 -2.54 -2.53 -5.47
CA ASP A 19 -2.78 -3.37 -4.30
C ASP A 19 -2.72 -2.53 -3.03
N HIS A 20 -3.30 -3.04 -1.96
CA HIS A 20 -3.19 -2.46 -0.64
C HIS A 20 -3.17 -3.55 0.43
N ARG A 21 -2.49 -3.27 1.54
CA ARG A 21 -2.43 -4.17 2.71
C ARG A 21 -2.75 -3.36 3.95
N ALA A 22 -3.86 -3.68 4.57
CA ALA A 22 -4.37 -2.94 5.71
C ALA A 22 -3.80 -3.43 7.03
N SER A 23 -3.72 -2.52 7.98
CA SER A 23 -3.35 -2.81 9.37
C SER A 23 -4.01 -1.80 10.30
N ASP A 24 -4.07 -2.15 11.58
CA ASP A 24 -4.67 -1.33 12.62
C ASP A 24 -3.66 -0.37 13.28
N ALA A 25 -2.37 -0.58 13.05
CA ALA A 25 -1.31 0.21 13.67
C ALA A 25 -0.24 0.60 12.65
N LEU A 26 0.32 1.79 12.83
CA LEU A 26 1.38 2.30 11.96
C LEU A 26 2.60 1.37 11.93
N MET A 27 2.96 0.80 13.07
CA MET A 27 4.10 -0.11 13.15
C MET A 27 3.90 -1.35 12.27
N HIS A 28 2.70 -1.91 12.25
CA HIS A 28 2.36 -3.05 11.40
C HIS A 28 2.34 -2.64 9.92
N CYS A 29 1.87 -1.44 9.64
CA CYS A 29 1.88 -0.90 8.29
C CYS A 29 3.32 -0.78 7.75
N LEU A 30 4.23 -0.25 8.54
CA LEU A 30 5.65 -0.14 8.15
C LEU A 30 6.30 -1.50 7.92
N LYS A 31 5.96 -2.48 8.76
CA LYS A 31 6.41 -3.86 8.55
C LYS A 31 5.88 -4.44 7.25
N ASN A 32 4.59 -4.26 6.99
CA ASN A 32 3.95 -4.72 5.75
C ASN A 32 4.54 -4.03 4.52
N LYS A 33 4.91 -2.76 4.64
CA LYS A 33 5.57 -2.02 3.57
C LYS A 33 6.90 -2.65 3.19
N ARG A 34 7.72 -3.03 4.18
CA ARG A 34 9.00 -3.72 3.93
C ARG A 34 8.80 -5.07 3.25
N GLU A 35 7.80 -5.82 3.68
CA GLU A 35 7.44 -7.09 3.05
C GLU A 35 7.00 -6.90 1.61
N ALA A 36 6.18 -5.88 1.35
CA ALA A 36 5.73 -5.56 0.00
C ALA A 36 6.90 -5.15 -0.90
N GLU A 37 7.81 -4.34 -0.40
CA GLU A 37 9.01 -3.95 -1.15
C GLU A 37 9.85 -5.17 -1.54
N ARG A 38 9.96 -6.14 -0.64
CA ARG A 38 10.66 -7.40 -0.90
C ARG A 38 9.94 -8.22 -1.97
N ASP A 39 8.63 -8.37 -1.82
CA ASP A 39 7.81 -9.15 -2.76
C ASP A 39 7.88 -8.58 -4.17
N TYR A 40 7.86 -7.26 -4.29
CA TYR A 40 7.85 -6.57 -5.58
C TYR A 40 9.24 -6.38 -6.19
N ARG A 41 10.27 -6.98 -5.60
CA ARG A 41 11.58 -7.14 -6.25
C ARG A 41 11.56 -8.23 -7.31
N ASP A 42 10.61 -9.16 -7.21
CA ASP A 42 10.43 -10.22 -8.19
C ASP A 42 9.86 -9.65 -9.49
N PRO A 43 10.59 -9.74 -10.63
CA PRO A 43 10.11 -9.22 -11.90
C PRO A 43 8.82 -9.88 -12.38
N GLU A 44 8.63 -11.16 -12.07
CA GLU A 44 7.42 -11.88 -12.47
C GLU A 44 6.20 -11.36 -11.72
N LYS A 45 6.33 -11.08 -10.44
CA LYS A 45 5.25 -10.51 -9.65
C LYS A 45 4.87 -9.12 -10.18
N ARG A 46 5.84 -8.28 -10.48
CA ARG A 46 5.59 -6.95 -11.05
C ARG A 46 4.85 -7.05 -12.38
N LYS A 47 5.28 -7.93 -13.24
CA LYS A 47 4.66 -8.19 -14.54
C LYS A 47 3.20 -8.64 -14.40
N LYS A 48 2.94 -9.48 -13.41
CA LYS A 48 1.63 -10.03 -13.13
C LYS A 48 0.66 -8.96 -12.62
N MET A 49 1.16 -8.04 -11.79
CA MET A 49 0.34 -7.00 -11.19
C MET A 49 0.07 -5.82 -12.13
N TYR A 50 1.06 -5.42 -12.90
CA TYR A 50 0.91 -4.35 -13.89
C TYR A 50 2.00 -4.44 -14.95
N PRO A 51 1.73 -5.05 -16.10
CA PRO A 51 2.76 -5.36 -17.11
C PRO A 51 3.47 -4.14 -17.70
N GLY A 52 2.81 -3.00 -17.76
CA GLY A 52 3.38 -1.79 -18.36
C GLY A 52 4.10 -0.87 -17.39
N ALA A 53 4.24 -1.28 -16.13
CA ALA A 53 4.87 -0.41 -15.13
C ALA A 53 6.39 -0.42 -15.24
N THR A 54 7.00 0.75 -15.13
CA THR A 54 8.45 0.90 -15.07
C THR A 54 8.98 0.72 -13.64
N VAL A 55 8.20 1.16 -12.65
CA VAL A 55 8.58 1.13 -11.23
C VAL A 55 7.34 0.86 -10.40
N PHE A 56 7.52 0.24 -9.24
CA PHE A 56 6.51 0.14 -8.20
C PHE A 56 6.94 0.94 -6.99
N THR A 57 6.03 1.66 -6.39
CA THR A 57 6.27 2.42 -5.16
C THR A 57 5.26 2.01 -4.09
N MET A 58 5.67 2.08 -2.84
CA MET A 58 4.83 1.75 -1.70
C MET A 58 4.82 2.92 -0.72
N THR A 59 3.64 3.20 -0.20
CA THR A 59 3.47 4.20 0.85
C THR A 59 2.71 3.58 2.01
N CYS A 60 2.93 4.10 3.21
CA CYS A 60 2.17 3.72 4.38
C CYS A 60 1.28 4.89 4.76
N ASP A 61 0.01 4.80 4.43
CA ASP A 61 -0.92 5.90 4.55
C ASP A 61 -1.98 5.65 5.62
N LYS A 62 -2.43 6.71 6.26
CA LYS A 62 -3.68 6.67 6.99
C LYS A 62 -4.82 6.70 5.97
N VAL A 63 -5.74 5.76 6.08
CA VAL A 63 -6.83 5.63 5.12
C VAL A 63 -8.16 5.59 5.82
N ASP A 64 -9.16 6.16 5.17
CA ASP A 64 -10.55 5.94 5.49
C ASP A 64 -11.03 4.82 4.58
N ALA A 65 -11.51 3.74 5.18
CA ALA A 65 -11.84 2.56 4.43
C ALA A 65 -13.21 2.02 4.80
N LYS A 66 -13.92 1.49 3.82
CA LYS A 66 -15.11 0.69 4.05
C LYS A 66 -14.65 -0.73 4.29
N ILE A 67 -15.02 -1.27 5.46
CA ILE A 67 -14.60 -2.61 5.87
C ILE A 67 -15.80 -3.51 6.07
N ARG A 68 -15.55 -4.81 6.00
CA ARG A 68 -16.50 -5.85 6.37
C ARG A 68 -15.86 -6.74 7.42
N ILE A 69 -16.58 -6.96 8.53
CA ILE A 69 -16.13 -7.90 9.57
C ILE A 69 -16.65 -9.29 9.21
N LYS A 70 -15.74 -10.25 9.13
CA LYS A 70 -16.05 -11.65 8.83
C LYS A 70 -16.51 -12.38 10.08
N GLU A 71 -17.08 -13.56 9.90
CA GLU A 71 -17.57 -14.40 11.01
C GLU A 71 -16.48 -14.79 12.01
N ASP A 72 -15.25 -14.93 11.55
CA ASP A 72 -14.10 -15.28 12.39
C ASP A 72 -13.53 -14.09 13.18
N GLY A 73 -14.14 -12.91 13.06
CA GLY A 73 -13.68 -11.69 13.72
C GLY A 73 -12.63 -10.92 12.93
N SER A 74 -12.12 -11.46 11.86
CA SER A 74 -11.21 -10.73 10.97
C SER A 74 -11.99 -9.72 10.12
N TRP A 75 -11.28 -8.81 9.49
CA TRP A 75 -11.91 -7.81 8.65
C TRP A 75 -11.17 -7.68 7.32
N GLU A 76 -11.91 -7.23 6.32
CA GLU A 76 -11.36 -6.97 5.01
C GLU A 76 -11.73 -5.58 4.53
N ILE A 77 -10.88 -4.97 3.73
CA ILE A 77 -11.17 -3.69 3.10
C ILE A 77 -11.99 -3.95 1.84
N LEU A 78 -13.17 -3.33 1.78
CA LEU A 78 -14.01 -3.35 0.60
C LEU A 78 -13.65 -2.22 -0.36
N ASP A 79 -13.27 -1.06 0.18
CA ASP A 79 -12.91 0.11 -0.61
C ASP A 79 -12.11 1.08 0.24
N ILE A 80 -11.22 1.82 -0.38
CA ILE A 80 -10.49 2.93 0.24
C ILE A 80 -11.20 4.23 -0.16
N LEU A 81 -11.82 4.89 0.82
CA LEU A 81 -12.61 6.10 0.61
C LEU A 81 -11.75 7.35 0.56
N GLY A 82 -10.58 7.33 1.19
CA GLY A 82 -9.67 8.44 1.20
C GLY A 82 -8.31 8.07 1.77
N ARG A 83 -7.29 8.82 1.40
CA ARG A 83 -5.92 8.63 1.87
C ARG A 83 -5.37 9.95 2.40
N HIS A 84 -4.57 9.83 3.45
CA HIS A 84 -3.91 10.97 4.08
C HIS A 84 -2.39 10.78 4.02
N GLU A 85 -1.83 10.84 2.83
CA GLU A 85 -0.40 10.59 2.57
C GLU A 85 0.52 11.43 3.45
N GLU A 86 0.18 12.69 3.65
CA GLU A 86 1.03 13.62 4.39
C GLU A 86 1.09 13.37 5.87
N ALA A 87 0.12 12.64 6.43
CA ALA A 87 0.06 12.37 7.87
C ALA A 87 1.19 11.45 8.35
N TYR A 88 1.82 10.72 7.45
CA TYR A 88 2.80 9.68 7.78
C TYR A 88 4.06 9.75 6.93
N ARG A 89 4.54 10.93 6.70
CA ARG A 89 5.91 11.05 6.23
C ARG A 89 6.81 10.51 7.32
N GLU A 90 7.61 9.50 7.01
CA GLU A 90 8.70 9.12 7.88
C GLU A 90 9.56 10.36 8.10
N LYS A 91 9.46 10.92 9.29
CA LYS A 91 10.44 11.93 9.70
C LYS A 91 11.75 11.19 9.86
N LYS A 92 12.55 11.30 8.87
CA LYS A 92 13.93 10.89 9.00
C LYS A 92 14.57 11.82 10.02
N SER A 93 15.40 11.26 10.88
CA SER A 93 15.97 12.01 12.01
C SER A 93 16.82 13.21 11.59
N TRP A 94 17.14 13.33 10.33
CA TRP A 94 17.91 14.45 9.78
C TRP A 94 17.03 15.52 9.10
N GLU A 95 15.74 15.35 9.09
CA GLU A 95 14.80 16.31 8.53
C GLU A 95 14.41 17.39 9.53
#